data_631ab3537da88f3dfd40468c30dd57e8
#
_entry.id   631ab3537da88f3dfd40468c30dd57e8
#
_cell.length_a   1.000
_cell.length_b   1.000
_cell.length_c   1.000
_cell.angle_alpha   90.00
_cell.angle_beta   90.00
_cell.angle_gamma   90.00
#
_symmetry.space_group_name_H-M   'P 1'
#
loop_
_entity.id
_entity.type
_entity.pdbx_description
1 polymer ?
#
loop_
_entity_poly.entity_id
_entity_poly.type
_entity_poly.pdbx_seq_one_letter_code
_entity_poly.pdbx_strand_id
1 'polypeptide(L)'
;MTIQRQLFAPAHWPTWLAVGLMYLLAKLPQRVNYRLGKALGELFYRFAPRRRHIAATNLRHCMPELDHKAQKALLRKTMQDQGIGLMETLRCWFTPIDRLGIELELVGEEHLQDDGQGIIVLGTHFTSLDVSGALVASRFPADSFYRKHKNPVLEHVFSRARARYGEPIHRRDVKRALKRLRQGNRLFYLPDQDYGIKSAEFVPFFGVPAATTIATSTLAKGGRARVVYIQQQRLNQGRRFRLVAIPLAIPSDDPAADARLINATLEENIRLVPEQYMWVHRRFKTRPPGAEKLY
;
A
#
# COMPACT_ATOMS: atom_id res chain seq x y z
N MET A 1 34.05 -12.49 9.40
CA MET A 1 33.28 -11.54 10.23
C MET A 1 31.81 -11.83 10.01
N THR A 2 31.07 -12.14 11.07
CA THR A 2 29.63 -12.42 11.01
C THR A 2 28.87 -11.19 10.51
N ILE A 3 27.83 -11.38 9.67
CA ILE A 3 26.97 -10.31 9.12
C ILE A 3 26.53 -9.30 10.21
N GLN A 4 26.29 -9.76 11.44
CA GLN A 4 25.95 -8.90 12.57
C GLN A 4 27.03 -7.86 12.92
N ARG A 5 28.33 -8.20 12.89
CA ARG A 5 29.40 -7.23 13.18
C ARG A 5 29.51 -6.12 12.13
N GLN A 6 29.18 -6.40 10.86
CA GLN A 6 29.19 -5.39 9.80
C GLN A 6 28.09 -4.34 9.99
N LEU A 7 26.94 -4.69 10.58
CA LEU A 7 25.84 -3.75 10.83
C LEU A 7 26.20 -2.69 11.88
N PHE A 8 27.16 -2.94 12.76
CA PHE A 8 27.58 -2.00 13.81
C PHE A 8 28.85 -1.21 13.47
N ALA A 9 29.32 -1.28 12.22
CA ALA A 9 30.44 -0.47 11.75
C ALA A 9 30.13 1.04 11.92
N PRO A 10 31.13 1.91 12.23
CA PRO A 10 30.93 3.33 12.45
C PRO A 10 30.16 4.04 11.31
N ALA A 11 30.34 3.60 10.07
CA ALA A 11 29.62 4.12 8.90
C ALA A 11 28.08 3.98 9.02
N HIS A 12 27.56 3.09 9.87
CA HIS A 12 26.13 2.86 10.08
C HIS A 12 25.56 3.53 11.34
N TRP A 13 26.37 4.16 12.17
CA TRP A 13 25.90 4.82 13.39
C TRP A 13 24.82 5.90 13.14
N PRO A 14 24.94 6.77 12.12
CA PRO A 14 23.85 7.72 11.82
C PRO A 14 22.52 7.02 11.50
N THR A 15 22.58 5.87 10.82
CA THR A 15 21.38 5.09 10.53
C THR A 15 20.80 4.47 11.79
N TRP A 16 21.64 3.97 12.71
CA TRP A 16 21.16 3.45 13.99
C TRP A 16 20.56 4.53 14.87
N LEU A 17 21.12 5.75 14.87
CA LEU A 17 20.51 6.89 15.58
C LEU A 17 19.12 7.22 14.99
N ALA A 18 18.99 7.24 13.66
CA ALA A 18 17.69 7.41 13.01
C ALA A 18 16.71 6.29 13.37
N VAL A 19 17.14 5.03 13.39
CA VAL A 19 16.32 3.88 13.81
C VAL A 19 15.92 4.01 15.29
N GLY A 20 16.82 4.45 16.15
CA GLY A 20 16.53 4.73 17.57
C GLY A 20 15.46 5.80 17.73
N LEU A 21 15.55 6.90 16.97
CA LEU A 21 14.53 7.95 16.97
C LEU A 21 13.18 7.41 16.43
N MET A 22 13.18 6.65 15.35
CA MET A 22 11.98 6.00 14.82
C MET A 22 11.34 5.07 15.85
N TYR A 23 12.16 4.31 16.60
CA TYR A 23 11.68 3.44 17.66
C TYR A 23 11.01 4.25 18.81
N LEU A 24 11.63 5.34 19.24
CA LEU A 24 11.04 6.21 20.28
C LEU A 24 9.72 6.83 19.82
N LEU A 25 9.67 7.33 18.58
CA LEU A 25 8.43 7.85 17.97
C LEU A 25 7.33 6.77 17.90
N ALA A 26 7.70 5.54 17.56
CA ALA A 26 6.76 4.42 17.49
C ALA A 26 6.14 4.06 18.86
N LYS A 27 6.81 4.38 19.99
CA LYS A 27 6.31 4.10 21.34
C LYS A 27 5.40 5.18 21.91
N LEU A 28 5.24 6.29 21.23
CA LEU A 28 4.34 7.36 21.68
C LEU A 28 2.88 6.88 21.70
N PRO A 29 2.06 7.41 22.63
CA PRO A 29 0.62 7.12 22.64
C PRO A 29 -0.05 7.47 21.31
N GLN A 30 -1.07 6.69 20.90
CA GLN A 30 -1.74 6.85 19.61
C GLN A 30 -2.17 8.28 19.30
N ARG A 31 -2.73 8.98 20.29
CA ARG A 31 -3.17 10.38 20.09
C ARG A 31 -2.01 11.33 19.77
N VAL A 32 -0.89 11.15 20.45
CA VAL A 32 0.33 11.96 20.22
C VAL A 32 0.91 11.64 18.86
N ASN A 33 1.04 10.34 18.57
CA ASN A 33 1.55 9.83 17.30
C ASN A 33 0.74 10.37 16.12
N TYR A 34 -0.60 10.33 16.19
CA TYR A 34 -1.48 10.88 15.17
C TYR A 34 -1.31 12.39 14.99
N ARG A 35 -1.23 13.18 16.07
CA ARG A 35 -1.03 14.63 16.02
C ARG A 35 0.33 15.00 15.42
N LEU A 36 1.38 14.30 15.81
CA LEU A 36 2.72 14.48 15.24
C LEU A 36 2.74 14.13 13.77
N GLY A 37 2.09 13.03 13.37
CA GLY A 37 1.94 12.66 11.97
C GLY A 37 1.23 13.75 11.17
N LYS A 38 0.13 14.28 11.69
CA LYS A 38 -0.59 15.39 11.05
C LYS A 38 0.27 16.64 10.91
N ALA A 39 1.04 17.01 11.94
CA ALA A 39 1.95 18.15 11.91
C ALA A 39 3.07 17.93 10.89
N LEU A 40 3.65 16.73 10.84
CA LEU A 40 4.66 16.36 9.84
C LEU A 40 4.09 16.44 8.42
N GLY A 41 2.87 15.97 8.22
CA GLY A 41 2.18 16.08 6.92
C GLY A 41 1.89 17.53 6.53
N GLU A 42 1.62 18.43 7.49
CA GLU A 42 1.48 19.85 7.23
C GLU A 42 2.81 20.49 6.81
N LEU A 43 3.93 20.09 7.41
CA LEU A 43 5.27 20.49 6.94
C LEU A 43 5.52 19.96 5.53
N PHE A 44 5.13 18.72 5.26
CA PHE A 44 5.24 18.13 3.93
C PHE A 44 4.39 18.89 2.89
N TYR A 45 3.18 19.35 3.25
CA TYR A 45 2.36 20.21 2.41
C TYR A 45 3.08 21.53 2.06
N ARG A 46 3.81 22.13 3.01
CA ARG A 46 4.52 23.40 2.81
C ARG A 46 5.82 23.24 2.03
N PHE A 47 6.62 22.25 2.37
CA PHE A 47 8.02 22.12 1.93
C PHE A 47 8.27 21.09 0.82
N ALA A 48 7.25 20.33 0.37
CA ALA A 48 7.36 19.40 -0.73
C ALA A 48 6.54 19.82 -1.97
N PRO A 49 6.88 20.95 -2.64
CA PRO A 49 6.05 21.51 -3.71
C PRO A 49 5.85 20.53 -4.88
N ARG A 50 6.86 19.74 -5.22
CA ARG A 50 6.77 18.74 -6.28
C ARG A 50 5.74 17.67 -5.97
N ARG A 51 5.71 17.13 -4.74
CA ARG A 51 4.75 16.11 -4.33
C ARG A 51 3.34 16.69 -4.22
N ARG A 52 3.23 17.89 -3.69
CA ARG A 52 1.96 18.64 -3.66
C ARG A 52 1.42 18.90 -5.07
N HIS A 53 2.25 19.27 -6.04
CA HIS A 53 1.84 19.44 -7.43
C HIS A 53 1.30 18.13 -8.02
N ILE A 54 1.99 16.99 -7.83
CA ILE A 54 1.53 15.69 -8.30
C ILE A 54 0.16 15.35 -7.69
N ALA A 55 0.00 15.50 -6.38
CA ALA A 55 -1.26 15.21 -5.71
C ALA A 55 -2.40 16.14 -6.21
N ALA A 56 -2.12 17.44 -6.38
CA ALA A 56 -3.09 18.39 -6.91
C ALA A 56 -3.51 18.04 -8.35
N THR A 57 -2.56 17.63 -9.20
CA THR A 57 -2.84 17.19 -10.57
C THR A 57 -3.72 15.94 -10.58
N ASN A 58 -3.38 14.92 -9.77
CA ASN A 58 -4.21 13.73 -9.65
C ASN A 58 -5.63 14.05 -9.18
N LEU A 59 -5.78 14.85 -8.11
CA LEU A 59 -7.10 15.23 -7.58
C LEU A 59 -7.94 15.99 -8.61
N ARG A 60 -7.33 16.90 -9.37
CA ARG A 60 -8.03 17.66 -10.42
C ARG A 60 -8.61 16.75 -11.51
N HIS A 61 -7.86 15.72 -11.90
CA HIS A 61 -8.28 14.80 -12.96
C HIS A 61 -9.22 13.70 -12.46
N CYS A 62 -9.03 13.24 -11.21
CA CYS A 62 -9.82 12.14 -10.65
C CYS A 62 -11.11 12.59 -9.95
N MET A 63 -11.18 13.84 -9.51
CA MET A 63 -12.32 14.40 -8.78
C MET A 63 -12.69 15.79 -9.33
N PRO A 64 -13.02 15.86 -10.65
CA PRO A 64 -13.37 17.14 -11.29
C PRO A 64 -14.68 17.75 -10.76
N GLU A 65 -15.52 16.95 -10.12
CA GLU A 65 -16.76 17.38 -9.48
C GLU A 65 -16.54 18.28 -8.25
N LEU A 66 -15.35 18.25 -7.66
CA LEU A 66 -15.01 19.11 -6.52
C LEU A 66 -14.65 20.52 -6.99
N ASP A 67 -15.22 21.54 -6.36
CA ASP A 67 -14.80 22.92 -6.56
C ASP A 67 -13.36 23.17 -6.09
N HIS A 68 -12.79 24.29 -6.46
CA HIS A 68 -11.40 24.65 -6.13
C HIS A 68 -11.13 24.67 -4.61
N LYS A 69 -12.11 25.09 -3.80
CA LYS A 69 -12.00 25.15 -2.33
C LYS A 69 -11.97 23.74 -1.75
N ALA A 70 -12.86 22.86 -2.19
CA ALA A 70 -12.92 21.47 -1.78
C ALA A 70 -11.66 20.69 -2.20
N GLN A 71 -11.19 20.87 -3.46
CA GLN A 71 -9.94 20.26 -3.95
C GLN A 71 -8.73 20.70 -3.10
N LYS A 72 -8.60 22.00 -2.78
CA LYS A 72 -7.51 22.51 -1.93
C LYS A 72 -7.57 21.95 -0.51
N ALA A 73 -8.78 21.86 0.05
CA ALA A 73 -9.00 21.26 1.39
C ALA A 73 -8.63 19.78 1.40
N LEU A 74 -9.07 19.01 0.39
CA LEU A 74 -8.73 17.59 0.25
C LEU A 74 -7.23 17.39 0.04
N LEU A 75 -6.58 18.18 -0.82
CA LEU A 75 -5.15 18.16 -1.02
C LEU A 75 -4.37 18.33 0.30
N ARG A 76 -4.78 19.30 1.13
CA ARG A 76 -4.13 19.50 2.44
C ARG A 76 -4.33 18.31 3.36
N LYS A 77 -5.57 17.76 3.43
CA LYS A 77 -5.85 16.54 4.20
C LYS A 77 -5.02 15.35 3.73
N THR A 78 -4.92 15.14 2.41
CA THR A 78 -4.08 14.11 1.79
C THR A 78 -2.62 14.24 2.22
N MET A 79 -2.07 15.45 2.19
CA MET A 79 -0.66 15.66 2.60
C MET A 79 -0.47 15.44 4.10
N GLN A 80 -1.44 15.86 4.93
CA GLN A 80 -1.44 15.56 6.38
C GLN A 80 -1.49 14.04 6.61
N ASP A 81 -2.25 13.34 5.81
CA ASP A 81 -2.43 11.89 5.89
C ASP A 81 -1.15 11.11 5.54
N GLN A 82 -0.30 11.63 4.63
CA GLN A 82 1.03 11.06 4.38
C GLN A 82 1.89 11.02 5.66
N GLY A 83 1.85 12.08 6.45
CA GLY A 83 2.58 12.13 7.72
C GLY A 83 2.00 11.19 8.77
N ILE A 84 0.65 11.08 8.83
CA ILE A 84 -0.03 10.14 9.73
C ILE A 84 0.36 8.70 9.36
N GLY A 85 0.28 8.34 8.09
CA GLY A 85 0.64 7.01 7.59
C GLY A 85 2.11 6.65 7.88
N LEU A 86 3.03 7.62 7.75
CA LEU A 86 4.44 7.39 8.13
C LEU A 86 4.56 7.01 9.60
N MET A 87 3.88 7.73 10.49
CA MET A 87 3.93 7.44 11.93
C MET A 87 3.28 6.09 12.28
N GLU A 88 2.19 5.72 11.59
CA GLU A 88 1.55 4.41 11.73
C GLU A 88 2.46 3.28 11.25
N THR A 89 3.14 3.47 10.11
CA THR A 89 4.14 2.53 9.58
C THR A 89 5.25 2.27 10.60
N LEU A 90 5.80 3.32 11.24
CA LEU A 90 6.80 3.16 12.29
C LEU A 90 6.29 2.30 13.45
N ARG A 91 5.05 2.52 13.89
CA ARG A 91 4.45 1.72 14.97
C ARG A 91 4.35 0.24 14.58
N CYS A 92 3.91 -0.08 13.37
CA CYS A 92 3.84 -1.45 12.86
C CYS A 92 5.21 -2.13 12.77
N TRP A 93 6.25 -1.39 12.42
CA TRP A 93 7.59 -1.96 12.31
C TRP A 93 8.20 -2.33 13.65
N PHE A 94 7.96 -1.51 14.69
CA PHE A 94 8.57 -1.69 15.99
C PHE A 94 7.67 -2.35 17.05
N THR A 95 6.39 -2.56 16.70
CA THR A 95 5.44 -3.19 17.63
C THR A 95 4.54 -4.16 16.85
N PRO A 96 4.39 -5.42 17.30
CA PRO A 96 3.42 -6.34 16.71
C PRO A 96 2.02 -5.75 16.74
N ILE A 97 1.22 -6.04 15.69
CA ILE A 97 -0.06 -5.37 15.46
C ILE A 97 -1.08 -5.63 16.59
N ASP A 98 -1.07 -6.82 17.17
CA ASP A 98 -1.90 -7.27 18.29
C ASP A 98 -1.66 -6.43 19.57
N ARG A 99 -0.45 -5.86 19.71
CA ARG A 99 -0.07 -5.01 20.86
C ARG A 99 -0.36 -3.53 20.64
N LEU A 100 -0.85 -3.13 19.48
CA LEU A 100 -1.15 -1.72 19.18
C LEU A 100 -2.51 -1.26 19.70
N GLY A 101 -3.37 -2.18 20.19
CA GLY A 101 -4.69 -1.86 20.68
C GLY A 101 -5.61 -1.27 19.61
N ILE A 102 -5.47 -1.71 18.37
CA ILE A 102 -6.29 -1.27 17.26
C ILE A 102 -7.53 -2.16 17.19
N GLU A 103 -8.71 -1.54 17.19
CA GLU A 103 -9.98 -2.22 16.93
C GLU A 103 -10.08 -2.55 15.44
N LEU A 104 -10.28 -3.82 15.11
CA LEU A 104 -10.50 -4.30 13.75
C LEU A 104 -11.93 -4.77 13.56
N GLU A 105 -12.63 -4.15 12.62
CA GLU A 105 -13.84 -4.65 11.99
C GLU A 105 -13.45 -5.26 10.65
N LEU A 106 -13.48 -6.59 10.55
CA LEU A 106 -13.21 -7.32 9.30
C LEU A 106 -14.50 -7.97 8.81
N VAL A 107 -14.98 -7.56 7.65
CA VAL A 107 -16.17 -8.06 6.98
C VAL A 107 -15.76 -8.92 5.81
N GLY A 108 -16.45 -10.06 5.58
CA GLY A 108 -16.15 -10.98 4.47
C GLY A 108 -14.89 -11.81 4.72
N GLU A 109 -14.50 -12.04 5.97
CA GLU A 109 -13.28 -12.80 6.31
C GLU A 109 -13.33 -14.27 5.82
N GLU A 110 -14.52 -14.81 5.54
CA GLU A 110 -14.72 -16.10 4.91
C GLU A 110 -14.05 -16.22 3.55
N HIS A 111 -13.90 -15.09 2.82
CA HIS A 111 -13.20 -15.06 1.53
C HIS A 111 -11.68 -15.20 1.66
N LEU A 112 -11.15 -15.06 2.88
CA LEU A 112 -9.74 -15.22 3.19
C LEU A 112 -9.39 -16.55 3.83
N GLN A 113 -10.40 -17.41 4.09
CA GLN A 113 -10.20 -18.72 4.71
C GLN A 113 -9.40 -19.65 3.78
N ASP A 114 -8.73 -20.61 4.39
CA ASP A 114 -7.98 -21.65 3.70
C ASP A 114 -8.93 -22.77 3.26
N ASP A 115 -9.03 -22.94 1.95
CA ASP A 115 -9.79 -24.03 1.31
C ASP A 115 -8.90 -24.84 0.36
N GLY A 116 -7.57 -24.69 0.49
CA GLY A 116 -6.57 -25.31 -0.37
C GLY A 116 -6.29 -24.54 -1.66
N GLN A 117 -7.09 -23.51 -2.00
CA GLN A 117 -6.84 -22.63 -3.13
C GLN A 117 -5.98 -21.43 -2.73
N GLY A 118 -4.99 -21.05 -3.54
CA GLY A 118 -4.22 -19.85 -3.34
C GLY A 118 -5.07 -18.59 -3.43
N ILE A 119 -4.70 -17.54 -2.69
CA ILE A 119 -5.42 -16.28 -2.66
C ILE A 119 -4.45 -15.13 -2.99
N ILE A 120 -4.79 -14.32 -4.00
CA ILE A 120 -4.16 -13.02 -4.17
C ILE A 120 -4.96 -12.00 -3.37
N VAL A 121 -4.36 -11.50 -2.30
CA VAL A 121 -4.94 -10.43 -1.47
C VAL A 121 -4.54 -9.10 -2.08
N LEU A 122 -5.46 -8.46 -2.79
CA LEU A 122 -5.22 -7.15 -3.39
C LEU A 122 -5.41 -6.06 -2.35
N GLY A 123 -4.43 -5.17 -2.26
CA GLY A 123 -4.52 -3.93 -1.52
C GLY A 123 -4.37 -2.72 -2.42
N THR A 124 -4.47 -1.56 -1.83
CA THR A 124 -4.28 -0.24 -2.46
C THR A 124 -3.26 0.55 -1.65
N HIS A 125 -2.43 1.37 -2.33
CA HIS A 125 -1.49 2.26 -1.64
C HIS A 125 -2.22 3.39 -0.91
N PHE A 126 -2.94 3.05 0.14
CA PHE A 126 -3.36 4.00 1.16
C PHE A 126 -2.21 4.27 2.13
N THR A 127 -2.22 5.40 2.77
CA THR A 127 -1.19 5.79 3.74
C THR A 127 -1.12 4.82 4.93
N SER A 128 -2.23 4.16 5.24
CA SER A 128 -2.38 3.16 6.30
C SER A 128 -2.08 1.71 5.87
N LEU A 129 -1.47 1.51 4.69
CA LEU A 129 -1.23 0.20 4.10
C LEU A 129 -0.51 -0.79 5.02
N ASP A 130 0.54 -0.33 5.72
CA ASP A 130 1.30 -1.21 6.62
C ASP A 130 0.45 -1.71 7.80
N VAL A 131 -0.47 -0.86 8.31
CA VAL A 131 -1.39 -1.24 9.40
C VAL A 131 -2.45 -2.21 8.89
N SER A 132 -3.15 -1.86 7.81
CA SER A 132 -4.22 -2.70 7.27
C SER A 132 -3.68 -4.05 6.77
N GLY A 133 -2.52 -4.05 6.11
CA GLY A 133 -1.84 -5.27 5.72
C GLY A 133 -1.45 -6.15 6.92
N ALA A 134 -0.90 -5.56 7.99
CA ALA A 134 -0.56 -6.28 9.21
C ALA A 134 -1.80 -6.82 9.94
N LEU A 135 -2.91 -6.05 9.96
CA LEU A 135 -4.18 -6.49 10.56
C LEU A 135 -4.77 -7.72 9.86
N VAL A 136 -4.77 -7.72 8.51
CA VAL A 136 -5.19 -8.89 7.74
C VAL A 136 -4.23 -10.05 7.95
N ALA A 137 -2.93 -9.82 7.76
CA ALA A 137 -1.93 -10.88 7.78
C ALA A 137 -1.67 -11.47 9.18
N SER A 138 -2.05 -10.79 10.26
CA SER A 138 -2.02 -11.36 11.61
C SER A 138 -3.06 -12.47 11.83
N ARG A 139 -4.17 -12.43 11.09
CA ARG A 139 -5.21 -13.47 11.09
C ARG A 139 -5.04 -14.45 9.94
N PHE A 140 -4.65 -13.95 8.79
CA PHE A 140 -4.51 -14.67 7.52
C PHE A 140 -3.10 -14.42 6.96
N PRO A 141 -2.07 -15.15 7.42
CA PRO A 141 -0.69 -14.94 6.98
C PRO A 141 -0.58 -14.90 5.46
N ALA A 142 0.12 -13.90 4.93
CA ALA A 142 0.26 -13.67 3.51
C ALA A 142 1.70 -13.32 3.13
N ASP A 143 2.21 -13.97 2.10
CA ASP A 143 3.49 -13.64 1.49
C ASP A 143 3.40 -12.26 0.82
N SER A 144 4.52 -11.59 0.65
CA SER A 144 4.51 -10.27 0.00
C SER A 144 5.72 -10.08 -0.90
N PHE A 145 5.51 -9.42 -2.05
CA PHE A 145 6.64 -8.99 -2.85
C PHE A 145 7.41 -7.88 -2.16
N TYR A 146 8.73 -8.02 -2.16
CA TYR A 146 9.58 -7.03 -1.54
C TYR A 146 10.82 -6.69 -2.38
N ARG A 147 11.34 -5.50 -2.16
CA ARG A 147 12.61 -5.04 -2.70
C ARG A 147 13.58 -4.80 -1.55
N LYS A 148 14.74 -5.47 -1.60
CA LYS A 148 15.81 -5.29 -0.62
C LYS A 148 16.24 -3.83 -0.51
N HIS A 149 16.34 -3.33 0.72
CA HIS A 149 16.88 -2.00 1.00
C HIS A 149 18.38 -1.92 0.69
N LYS A 150 18.83 -0.78 0.16
CA LYS A 150 20.26 -0.55 -0.09
C LYS A 150 21.04 -0.41 1.22
N ASN A 151 20.46 0.23 2.24
CA ASN A 151 21.07 0.36 3.55
C ASN A 151 20.85 -0.92 4.35
N PRO A 152 21.92 -1.62 4.80
CA PRO A 152 21.82 -2.92 5.44
C PRO A 152 21.14 -2.86 6.83
N VAL A 153 21.24 -1.75 7.55
CA VAL A 153 20.57 -1.56 8.84
C VAL A 153 19.06 -1.46 8.63
N LEU A 154 18.61 -0.63 7.68
CA LEU A 154 17.19 -0.53 7.34
C LEU A 154 16.65 -1.86 6.81
N GLU A 155 17.43 -2.57 5.99
CA GLU A 155 17.07 -3.92 5.54
C GLU A 155 16.85 -4.86 6.71
N HIS A 156 17.77 -4.86 7.68
CA HIS A 156 17.65 -5.71 8.88
C HIS A 156 16.39 -5.39 9.70
N VAL A 157 16.06 -4.13 9.89
CA VAL A 157 14.88 -3.71 10.66
C VAL A 157 13.58 -4.06 9.92
N PHE A 158 13.50 -3.72 8.62
CA PHE A 158 12.25 -3.84 7.87
C PHE A 158 11.94 -5.28 7.44
N SER A 159 12.96 -6.07 7.10
CA SER A 159 12.76 -7.48 6.79
C SER A 159 12.20 -8.26 7.97
N ARG A 160 12.68 -7.97 9.20
CA ARG A 160 12.17 -8.58 10.43
C ARG A 160 10.72 -8.19 10.72
N ALA A 161 10.36 -6.92 10.47
CA ALA A 161 8.98 -6.46 10.67
C ALA A 161 8.00 -7.18 9.74
N ARG A 162 8.37 -7.33 8.45
CA ARG A 162 7.56 -8.01 7.43
C ARG A 162 7.47 -9.51 7.65
N ALA A 163 8.57 -10.15 8.02
CA ALA A 163 8.62 -11.60 8.25
C ALA A 163 7.70 -12.09 9.40
N ARG A 164 7.09 -11.18 10.16
CA ARG A 164 6.11 -11.54 11.20
C ARG A 164 4.81 -12.08 10.62
N TYR A 165 4.47 -11.71 9.39
CA TYR A 165 3.13 -11.89 8.83
C TYR A 165 3.08 -12.77 7.58
N GLY A 166 4.24 -13.14 7.05
CA GLY A 166 4.36 -13.98 5.86
C GLY A 166 5.77 -13.96 5.30
N GLU A 167 5.99 -14.70 4.22
CA GLU A 167 7.29 -14.80 3.60
C GLU A 167 7.54 -13.60 2.66
N PRO A 168 8.65 -12.85 2.83
CA PRO A 168 9.03 -11.82 1.87
C PRO A 168 9.62 -12.47 0.61
N ILE A 169 8.94 -12.36 -0.51
CA ILE A 169 9.37 -12.88 -1.81
C ILE A 169 10.03 -11.76 -2.61
N HIS A 170 11.26 -11.98 -3.10
CA HIS A 170 11.91 -10.97 -3.92
C HIS A 170 11.05 -10.66 -5.17
N ARG A 171 10.82 -9.38 -5.47
CA ARG A 171 9.88 -8.91 -6.53
C ARG A 171 10.13 -9.49 -7.93
N ARG A 172 11.31 -10.03 -8.22
CA ARG A 172 11.65 -10.70 -9.48
C ARG A 172 11.43 -12.21 -9.44
N ASP A 173 11.16 -12.78 -8.27
CA ASP A 173 10.97 -14.21 -8.09
C ASP A 173 9.50 -14.61 -8.23
N VAL A 174 8.97 -14.36 -9.43
CA VAL A 174 7.59 -14.69 -9.78
C VAL A 174 7.36 -16.20 -9.72
N LYS A 175 8.37 -17.02 -10.05
CA LYS A 175 8.26 -18.48 -9.99
C LYS A 175 7.95 -18.96 -8.57
N ARG A 176 8.61 -18.39 -7.56
CA ARG A 176 8.35 -18.69 -6.15
C ARG A 176 6.96 -18.28 -5.74
N ALA A 177 6.52 -17.06 -6.12
CA ALA A 177 5.17 -16.60 -5.82
C ALA A 177 4.10 -17.53 -6.41
N LEU A 178 4.24 -17.95 -7.68
CA LEU A 178 3.33 -18.91 -8.31
C LEU A 178 3.33 -20.27 -7.62
N LYS A 179 4.51 -20.77 -7.21
CA LYS A 179 4.62 -22.02 -6.45
C LYS A 179 3.86 -21.92 -5.13
N ARG A 180 4.04 -20.81 -4.39
CA ARG A 180 3.36 -20.58 -3.12
C ARG A 180 1.84 -20.50 -3.28
N LEU A 181 1.36 -19.78 -4.29
CA LEU A 181 -0.08 -19.71 -4.61
C LEU A 181 -0.66 -21.09 -4.91
N ARG A 182 0.03 -21.93 -5.72
CA ARG A 182 -0.42 -23.31 -6.02
C ARG A 182 -0.42 -24.24 -4.80
N GLN A 183 0.25 -23.85 -3.72
CA GLN A 183 0.27 -24.55 -2.44
C GLN A 183 -0.80 -24.03 -1.46
N GLY A 184 -1.75 -23.20 -1.92
CA GLY A 184 -2.82 -22.65 -1.08
C GLY A 184 -2.41 -21.39 -0.29
N ASN A 185 -1.18 -20.85 -0.48
CA ASN A 185 -0.76 -19.68 0.28
C ASN A 185 -1.41 -18.39 -0.23
N ARG A 186 -1.44 -17.36 0.62
CA ARG A 186 -1.89 -16.02 0.28
C ARG A 186 -0.70 -15.18 -0.19
N LEU A 187 -0.94 -14.34 -1.20
CA LEU A 187 0.04 -13.38 -1.71
C LEU A 187 -0.54 -11.98 -1.70
N PHE A 188 0.04 -11.08 -0.92
CA PHE A 188 -0.34 -9.68 -0.90
C PHE A 188 0.24 -8.94 -2.11
N TYR A 189 -0.62 -8.26 -2.87
CA TYR A 189 -0.25 -7.58 -4.11
C TYR A 189 -0.94 -6.21 -4.26
N LEU A 190 -0.25 -5.23 -4.86
CA LEU A 190 -0.71 -3.86 -5.02
C LEU A 190 -0.62 -3.44 -6.48
N PRO A 191 -1.74 -3.38 -7.23
CA PRO A 191 -1.74 -3.12 -8.67
C PRO A 191 -1.87 -1.64 -9.05
N ASP A 192 -2.06 -0.73 -8.10
CA ASP A 192 -2.55 0.64 -8.30
C ASP A 192 -1.48 1.68 -8.68
N GLN A 193 -0.22 1.30 -8.82
CA GLN A 193 0.85 2.19 -9.27
C GLN A 193 1.16 2.03 -10.75
N ASP A 194 1.73 3.10 -11.36
CA ASP A 194 2.20 3.08 -12.74
C ASP A 194 3.60 2.45 -12.83
N TYR A 195 3.65 1.21 -13.31
CA TYR A 195 4.89 0.45 -13.53
C TYR A 195 5.45 0.59 -14.95
N GLY A 196 4.88 1.45 -15.78
CA GLY A 196 5.22 1.64 -17.19
C GLY A 196 4.34 0.79 -18.11
N ILE A 197 4.66 0.82 -19.42
CA ILE A 197 3.84 0.17 -20.45
C ILE A 197 4.00 -1.35 -20.52
N LYS A 198 5.11 -1.88 -19.99
CA LYS A 198 5.37 -3.32 -20.06
C LYS A 198 4.36 -4.09 -19.21
N SER A 199 3.61 -5.00 -19.80
CA SER A 199 2.56 -5.78 -19.12
C SER A 199 1.49 -4.91 -18.47
N ALA A 200 1.07 -3.85 -19.15
CA ALA A 200 0.02 -2.95 -18.72
C ALA A 200 -0.94 -2.65 -19.88
N GLU A 201 -2.19 -2.42 -19.54
CA GLU A 201 -3.24 -1.93 -20.42
C GLU A 201 -3.64 -0.50 -20.05
N PHE A 202 -4.01 0.30 -21.05
CA PHE A 202 -4.60 1.61 -20.79
C PHE A 202 -6.09 1.45 -20.52
N VAL A 203 -6.45 1.42 -19.26
CA VAL A 203 -7.85 1.35 -18.81
C VAL A 203 -8.20 2.58 -17.96
N PRO A 204 -9.48 2.96 -17.89
CA PRO A 204 -9.89 4.11 -17.08
C PRO A 204 -9.51 3.95 -15.62
N PHE A 205 -9.05 5.04 -15.01
CA PHE A 205 -8.97 5.26 -13.57
C PHE A 205 -9.52 6.65 -13.31
N PHE A 206 -10.68 6.72 -12.65
CA PHE A 206 -11.50 7.93 -12.54
C PHE A 206 -11.78 8.57 -13.93
N GLY A 207 -12.10 7.74 -14.93
CA GLY A 207 -12.34 8.18 -16.30
C GLY A 207 -11.09 8.57 -17.10
N VAL A 208 -9.91 8.65 -16.48
CA VAL A 208 -8.66 9.01 -17.15
C VAL A 208 -7.90 7.75 -17.57
N PRO A 209 -7.48 7.59 -18.85
CA PRO A 209 -6.68 6.45 -19.26
C PRO A 209 -5.38 6.34 -18.45
N ALA A 210 -5.19 5.23 -17.75
CA ALA A 210 -4.06 4.96 -16.89
C ALA A 210 -3.42 3.61 -17.24
N ALA A 211 -2.09 3.58 -17.37
CA ALA A 211 -1.36 2.33 -17.53
C ALA A 211 -1.56 1.48 -16.26
N THR A 212 -2.33 0.39 -16.39
CA THR A 212 -2.69 -0.50 -15.30
C THR A 212 -2.13 -1.89 -15.58
N THR A 213 -1.42 -2.45 -14.62
CA THR A 213 -0.77 -3.75 -14.77
C THR A 213 -1.78 -4.88 -14.91
N ILE A 214 -1.52 -5.80 -15.85
CA ILE A 214 -2.28 -7.06 -15.99
C ILE A 214 -1.64 -8.21 -15.18
N ALA A 215 -0.65 -7.90 -14.36
CA ALA A 215 0.06 -8.91 -13.59
C ALA A 215 -0.84 -9.64 -12.58
N THR A 216 -1.93 -9.02 -12.11
CA THR A 216 -2.91 -9.67 -11.23
C THR A 216 -3.53 -10.89 -11.93
N SER A 217 -4.04 -10.72 -13.15
CA SER A 217 -4.63 -11.79 -13.96
C SER A 217 -3.61 -12.89 -14.26
N THR A 218 -2.38 -12.49 -14.62
CA THR A 218 -1.28 -13.43 -14.90
C THR A 218 -0.93 -14.27 -13.66
N LEU A 219 -0.84 -13.63 -12.49
CA LEU A 219 -0.54 -14.31 -11.22
C LEU A 219 -1.70 -15.22 -10.80
N ALA A 220 -2.95 -14.77 -10.93
CA ALA A 220 -4.12 -15.53 -10.59
C ALA A 220 -4.24 -16.78 -11.46
N LYS A 221 -4.13 -16.64 -12.79
CA LYS A 221 -4.15 -17.75 -13.75
C LYS A 221 -2.98 -18.73 -13.51
N GLY A 222 -1.75 -18.21 -13.43
CA GLY A 222 -0.55 -19.02 -13.23
C GLY A 222 -0.47 -19.67 -11.85
N GLY A 223 -1.01 -19.03 -10.83
CA GLY A 223 -1.10 -19.53 -9.45
C GLY A 223 -2.31 -20.40 -9.17
N ARG A 224 -3.30 -20.47 -10.07
CA ARG A 224 -4.64 -21.07 -9.84
C ARG A 224 -5.31 -20.46 -8.60
N ALA A 225 -5.16 -19.16 -8.43
CA ALA A 225 -5.56 -18.45 -7.23
C ALA A 225 -6.81 -17.61 -7.47
N ARG A 226 -7.69 -17.52 -6.47
CA ARG A 226 -8.75 -16.52 -6.44
C ARG A 226 -8.19 -15.15 -6.02
N VAL A 227 -8.92 -14.11 -6.34
CA VAL A 227 -8.53 -12.74 -6.04
C VAL A 227 -9.52 -12.13 -5.06
N VAL A 228 -9.01 -11.59 -3.96
CA VAL A 228 -9.81 -10.93 -2.93
C VAL A 228 -9.23 -9.54 -2.70
N TYR A 229 -10.03 -8.51 -2.91
CA TYR A 229 -9.65 -7.12 -2.63
C TYR A 229 -9.93 -6.75 -1.18
N ILE A 230 -9.01 -6.06 -0.55
CA ILE A 230 -9.21 -5.50 0.80
C ILE A 230 -9.52 -4.01 0.68
N GLN A 231 -10.81 -3.68 0.78
CA GLN A 231 -11.25 -2.31 0.98
C GLN A 231 -10.88 -1.88 2.40
N GLN A 232 -10.28 -0.71 2.56
CA GLN A 232 -9.75 -0.28 3.84
C GLN A 232 -10.16 1.13 4.20
N GLN A 233 -10.49 1.33 5.48
CA GLN A 233 -10.80 2.63 6.07
C GLN A 233 -10.14 2.76 7.44
N ARG A 234 -9.29 3.77 7.61
CA ARG A 234 -8.79 4.17 8.91
C ARG A 234 -9.80 5.08 9.59
N LEU A 235 -10.26 4.73 10.75
CA LEU A 235 -11.28 5.42 11.53
C LEU A 235 -10.72 5.85 12.88
N ASN A 236 -11.43 6.76 13.56
CA ASN A 236 -11.14 7.18 14.93
C ASN A 236 -9.64 7.47 15.19
N GLN A 237 -9.02 8.26 14.30
CA GLN A 237 -7.61 8.65 14.41
C GLN A 237 -6.64 7.44 14.49
N GLY A 238 -6.93 6.38 13.72
CA GLY A 238 -6.11 5.16 13.66
C GLY A 238 -6.29 4.19 14.84
N ARG A 239 -7.35 4.34 15.63
CA ARG A 239 -7.69 3.39 16.72
C ARG A 239 -8.62 2.28 16.24
N ARG A 240 -9.34 2.49 15.16
CA ARG A 240 -10.23 1.53 14.53
C ARG A 240 -9.96 1.47 13.04
N PHE A 241 -9.97 0.27 12.51
CA PHE A 241 -9.92 -0.01 11.08
C PHE A 241 -11.15 -0.82 10.69
N ARG A 242 -11.79 -0.41 9.61
CA ARG A 242 -12.78 -1.22 8.93
C ARG A 242 -12.16 -1.74 7.65
N LEU A 243 -12.09 -3.06 7.53
CA LEU A 243 -11.59 -3.78 6.36
C LEU A 243 -12.70 -4.66 5.82
N VAL A 244 -12.90 -4.63 4.50
CA VAL A 244 -13.90 -5.48 3.84
C VAL A 244 -13.19 -6.32 2.79
N ALA A 245 -13.27 -7.63 2.89
CA ALA A 245 -12.75 -8.57 1.92
C ALA A 245 -13.79 -8.80 0.83
N ILE A 246 -13.48 -8.40 -0.39
CA ILE A 246 -14.37 -8.43 -1.56
C ILE A 246 -13.79 -9.40 -2.59
N PRO A 247 -14.45 -10.54 -2.89
CA PRO A 247 -14.00 -11.43 -3.95
C PRO A 247 -14.20 -10.77 -5.31
N LEU A 248 -13.19 -10.88 -6.17
CA LEU A 248 -13.24 -10.38 -7.54
C LEU A 248 -13.28 -11.54 -8.53
N ALA A 249 -14.10 -11.41 -9.58
CA ALA A 249 -14.20 -12.39 -10.66
C ALA A 249 -12.98 -12.31 -11.60
N ILE A 250 -11.80 -12.58 -11.05
CA ILE A 250 -10.49 -12.55 -11.71
C ILE A 250 -9.79 -13.90 -11.43
N PRO A 251 -9.11 -14.52 -12.42
CA PRO A 251 -8.92 -14.01 -13.79
C PRO A 251 -10.11 -14.31 -14.68
N SER A 252 -10.40 -13.40 -15.59
CA SER A 252 -11.21 -13.65 -16.76
C SER A 252 -10.34 -14.02 -17.99
N ASP A 253 -10.95 -14.18 -19.14
CA ASP A 253 -10.22 -14.38 -20.40
C ASP A 253 -9.74 -13.06 -21.03
N ASP A 254 -10.20 -11.90 -20.51
CA ASP A 254 -9.77 -10.56 -20.91
C ASP A 254 -8.99 -9.85 -19.77
N PRO A 255 -7.64 -9.86 -19.79
CA PRO A 255 -6.84 -9.16 -18.79
C PRO A 255 -7.10 -7.64 -18.70
N ALA A 256 -7.59 -7.02 -19.80
CA ALA A 256 -7.96 -5.61 -19.77
C ALA A 256 -9.29 -5.39 -19.05
N ALA A 257 -10.24 -6.33 -19.16
CA ALA A 257 -11.47 -6.31 -18.36
C ALA A 257 -11.15 -6.49 -16.87
N ASP A 258 -10.24 -7.41 -16.54
CA ASP A 258 -9.77 -7.59 -15.16
C ASP A 258 -9.15 -6.30 -14.61
N ALA A 259 -8.29 -5.62 -15.38
CA ALA A 259 -7.68 -4.36 -14.99
C ALA A 259 -8.72 -3.24 -14.81
N ARG A 260 -9.78 -3.20 -15.65
CA ARG A 260 -10.91 -2.27 -15.48
C ARG A 260 -11.68 -2.55 -14.18
N LEU A 261 -11.98 -3.82 -13.90
CA LEU A 261 -12.65 -4.22 -12.66
C LEU A 261 -11.85 -3.83 -11.42
N ILE A 262 -10.53 -4.07 -11.44
CA ILE A 262 -9.64 -3.65 -10.37
C ILE A 262 -9.71 -2.13 -10.18
N ASN A 263 -9.52 -1.34 -11.24
CA ASN A 263 -9.57 0.12 -11.12
C ASN A 263 -10.91 0.60 -10.56
N ALA A 264 -12.05 0.10 -11.04
CA ALA A 264 -13.37 0.45 -10.54
C ALA A 264 -13.52 0.15 -9.03
N THR A 265 -13.08 -1.02 -8.58
CA THR A 265 -13.09 -1.40 -7.16
C THR A 265 -12.20 -0.47 -6.31
N LEU A 266 -11.03 -0.10 -6.83
CA LEU A 266 -10.14 0.87 -6.18
C LEU A 266 -10.79 2.25 -6.06
N GLU A 267 -11.44 2.73 -7.12
CA GLU A 267 -12.12 4.02 -7.16
C GLU A 267 -13.23 4.11 -6.11
N GLU A 268 -14.04 3.06 -5.96
CA GLU A 268 -15.06 2.97 -4.92
C GLU A 268 -14.46 3.16 -3.52
N ASN A 269 -13.38 2.43 -3.21
CA ASN A 269 -12.73 2.56 -1.91
C ASN A 269 -12.10 3.96 -1.73
N ILE A 270 -11.47 4.52 -2.76
CA ILE A 270 -10.87 5.85 -2.70
C ILE A 270 -11.93 6.92 -2.44
N ARG A 271 -13.13 6.80 -3.04
CA ARG A 271 -14.24 7.74 -2.81
C ARG A 271 -14.75 7.74 -1.37
N LEU A 272 -14.64 6.62 -0.66
CA LEU A 272 -15.04 6.54 0.76
C LEU A 272 -14.12 7.34 1.69
N VAL A 273 -12.81 7.34 1.41
CA VAL A 273 -11.78 7.97 2.26
C VAL A 273 -10.67 8.58 1.39
N PRO A 274 -11.03 9.57 0.56
CA PRO A 274 -10.14 10.07 -0.49
C PRO A 274 -8.84 10.69 0.03
N GLU A 275 -8.81 11.23 1.25
CA GLU A 275 -7.60 11.76 1.86
C GLU A 275 -6.57 10.69 2.21
N GLN A 276 -7.00 9.43 2.37
CA GLN A 276 -6.11 8.34 2.77
C GLN A 276 -5.37 7.69 1.60
N TYR A 277 -5.76 7.97 0.35
CA TYR A 277 -5.06 7.44 -0.81
C TYR A 277 -3.75 8.19 -1.10
N MET A 278 -2.75 7.47 -1.61
CA MET A 278 -1.41 8.02 -1.89
C MET A 278 -1.38 8.83 -3.19
N TRP A 279 -2.13 9.96 -3.24
CA TRP A 279 -2.17 10.86 -4.40
C TRP A 279 -0.81 11.44 -4.80
N VAL A 280 0.21 11.35 -3.96
CA VAL A 280 1.58 11.82 -4.24
C VAL A 280 2.35 10.93 -5.23
N HIS A 281 1.78 9.80 -5.65
CA HIS A 281 2.32 8.95 -6.70
C HIS A 281 1.90 9.48 -8.08
N ARG A 282 2.79 9.37 -9.09
CA ARG A 282 2.47 9.73 -10.49
C ARG A 282 1.67 8.61 -11.17
N ARG A 283 0.37 8.51 -10.86
CA ARG A 283 -0.51 7.43 -11.38
C ARG A 283 -0.63 7.46 -12.91
N PHE A 284 -0.52 8.63 -13.50
CA PHE A 284 -0.66 8.85 -14.94
C PHE A 284 0.68 9.24 -15.61
N LYS A 285 1.79 8.72 -15.12
CA LYS A 285 3.14 9.00 -15.67
C LYS A 285 3.27 8.47 -17.09
N THR A 286 2.79 7.26 -17.33
CA THR A 286 2.76 6.61 -18.63
C THR A 286 1.45 6.94 -19.31
N ARG A 287 1.53 7.57 -20.48
CA ARG A 287 0.36 8.01 -21.25
C ARG A 287 0.19 7.20 -22.52
N PRO A 288 -1.06 7.07 -23.04
CA PRO A 288 -1.28 6.54 -24.39
C PRO A 288 -0.48 7.31 -25.44
N PRO A 289 -0.12 6.68 -26.57
CA PRO A 289 0.52 7.38 -27.69
C PRO A 289 -0.27 8.63 -28.10
N GLY A 290 0.41 9.76 -28.27
CA GLY A 290 -0.18 11.06 -28.64
C GLY A 290 -0.89 11.82 -27.52
N ALA A 291 -1.06 11.23 -26.32
CA ALA A 291 -1.67 11.94 -25.20
C ALA A 291 -0.69 12.85 -24.46
N GLU A 292 -1.16 14.01 -24.01
CA GLU A 292 -0.35 14.99 -23.27
C GLU A 292 0.14 14.42 -21.91
N LYS A 293 1.32 14.90 -21.48
CA LYS A 293 1.84 14.62 -20.13
C LYS A 293 1.03 15.40 -19.10
N LEU A 294 0.72 14.78 -17.97
CA LEU A 294 -0.03 15.43 -16.90
C LEU A 294 0.87 16.06 -15.82
N TYR A 295 2.17 15.70 -15.78
CA TYR A 295 3.12 16.17 -14.78
C TYR A 295 4.37 16.80 -15.41
#